data_5100f929bfd5abbb8cef9867e2f008fb
#
_entry.id   5100f929bfd5abbb8cef9867e2f008fb
#
_cell.length_a   1.000
_cell.length_b   1.000
_cell.length_c   1.000
_cell.angle_alpha   90.00
_cell.angle_beta   90.00
_cell.angle_gamma   90.00
#
_symmetry.space_group_name_H-M   'P 1'
#
loop_
_entity.id
_entity.type
_entity.pdbx_description
1 polymer ?
#
loop_
_entity_poly.entity_id
_entity_poly.type
_entity_poly.pdbx_seq_one_letter_code
_entity_poly.pdbx_strand_id
1 'polypeptide(L)'
;FLTGSYKKPRQFTWFTGGVLLLLTLFLSFSGYLLPWDQLSLWAVTIGASMAEATPVIGREVNLLVRGGPDFGVNGLLRFYLLHVFALPLIAFIFLGVHYYKVIIHGHSLPPKEEEVGVDTARKVPMDKRSYFLPDVLTKEIYWVVIWTALLILMVTVGNWHAPLEPHADSQVTPLHTTAPWYFLWLQGMLKLGDKVFWGVIVPGILVNFVFVMPYLEVGPSRRYIHRRIGLSVAAISIIVFSALTYMGTPYYAVSSSPDQEVVAALVPQTHPGPVRTAAYDDLVPGEYSSEAWNSAPTDSLREIMEIFDYEINKYGNQLPGAEGIINIVDWQVGLKKITLSVVWNNGEDTFTQNVYVHEDSNHEH
;
A
#
# COMPACT_ATOMS: atom_id res chain seq x y z
N PHE A 1 0.67 14.51 -20.88
CA PHE A 1 1.45 13.61 -21.74
C PHE A 1 0.88 13.55 -23.16
N LEU A 2 -0.40 13.22 -23.31
CA LEU A 2 -1.02 12.97 -24.62
C LEU A 2 -0.87 14.14 -25.58
N THR A 3 -1.03 15.37 -25.12
CA THR A 3 -0.93 16.58 -25.93
C THR A 3 0.51 17.06 -26.18
N GLY A 4 1.52 16.42 -25.58
CA GLY A 4 2.93 16.84 -25.68
C GLY A 4 3.24 18.18 -25.04
N SER A 5 2.42 18.64 -24.12
CA SER A 5 2.54 19.97 -23.48
C SER A 5 3.82 20.11 -22.62
N TYR A 6 4.45 19.01 -22.23
CA TYR A 6 5.72 18.98 -21.48
C TYR A 6 6.94 19.35 -22.31
N LYS A 7 6.83 19.43 -23.65
CA LYS A 7 7.95 19.84 -24.52
C LYS A 7 8.34 21.31 -24.27
N LYS A 8 9.50 21.71 -24.76
CA LYS A 8 9.98 23.09 -24.61
C LYS A 8 8.87 24.12 -24.90
N PRO A 9 8.72 25.14 -24.06
CA PRO A 9 9.55 25.56 -22.93
C PRO A 9 9.10 25.02 -21.56
N ARG A 10 8.16 24.01 -21.50
CA ARG A 10 7.45 23.60 -20.30
C ARG A 10 8.08 22.37 -19.59
N GLN A 11 9.32 22.01 -19.93
CA GLN A 11 10.01 20.85 -19.34
C GLN A 11 10.14 20.97 -17.81
N PHE A 12 10.52 22.15 -17.31
CA PHE A 12 10.62 22.39 -15.87
C PHE A 12 9.26 22.40 -15.17
N THR A 13 8.23 22.89 -15.85
CA THR A 13 6.84 22.79 -15.35
C THR A 13 6.41 21.34 -15.19
N TRP A 14 6.76 20.48 -16.16
CA TRP A 14 6.54 19.04 -16.04
C TRP A 14 7.28 18.43 -14.86
N PHE A 15 8.57 18.75 -14.68
CA PHE A 15 9.37 18.27 -13.56
C PHE A 15 8.75 18.63 -12.22
N THR A 16 8.38 19.89 -12.01
CA THR A 16 7.72 20.33 -10.76
C THR A 16 6.36 19.65 -10.56
N GLY A 17 5.62 19.40 -11.62
CA GLY A 17 4.39 18.60 -11.58
C GLY A 17 4.64 17.15 -11.18
N GLY A 18 5.74 16.54 -11.64
CA GLY A 18 6.17 15.20 -11.21
C GLY A 18 6.50 15.14 -9.71
N VAL A 19 7.19 16.19 -9.20
CA VAL A 19 7.45 16.30 -7.75
C VAL A 19 6.15 16.42 -6.96
N LEU A 20 5.21 17.25 -7.42
CA LEU A 20 3.90 17.39 -6.79
C LEU A 20 3.12 16.06 -6.78
N LEU A 21 3.20 15.28 -7.87
CA LEU A 21 2.61 13.93 -7.92
C LEU A 21 3.20 13.03 -6.84
N LEU A 22 4.53 12.98 -6.69
CA LEU A 22 5.17 12.17 -5.65
C LEU A 22 4.79 12.66 -4.25
N LEU A 23 4.77 13.96 -4.01
CA LEU A 23 4.34 14.53 -2.72
C LEU A 23 2.89 14.16 -2.40
N THR A 24 2.01 14.15 -3.40
CA THR A 24 0.61 13.72 -3.23
C THR A 24 0.52 12.24 -2.86
N LEU A 25 1.31 11.37 -3.50
CA LEU A 25 1.37 9.95 -3.14
C LEU A 25 1.91 9.74 -1.72
N PHE A 26 2.95 10.50 -1.32
CA PHE A 26 3.46 10.44 0.04
C PHE A 26 2.47 11.00 1.07
N LEU A 27 1.74 12.07 0.74
CA LEU A 27 0.64 12.57 1.58
C LEU A 27 -0.45 11.52 1.73
N SER A 28 -0.87 10.88 0.65
CA SER A 28 -1.86 9.82 0.69
C SER A 28 -1.40 8.65 1.55
N PHE A 29 -0.16 8.19 1.39
CA PHE A 29 0.41 7.10 2.18
C PHE A 29 0.53 7.47 3.66
N SER A 30 1.12 8.62 3.98
CA SER A 30 1.30 9.05 5.36
C SER A 30 -0.03 9.27 6.07
N GLY A 31 -1.05 9.81 5.40
CA GLY A 31 -2.40 9.99 5.95
C GLY A 31 -3.12 8.67 6.18
N TYR A 32 -2.90 7.68 5.31
CA TYR A 32 -3.46 6.34 5.47
C TYR A 32 -2.98 5.61 6.73
N LEU A 33 -1.82 5.98 7.26
CA LEU A 33 -1.24 5.38 8.46
C LEU A 33 -1.78 5.99 9.77
N LEU A 34 -2.39 7.17 9.73
CA LEU A 34 -2.78 7.90 10.95
C LEU A 34 -3.92 7.29 11.78
N PRO A 35 -4.91 6.57 11.20
CA PRO A 35 -5.95 5.93 11.99
C PRO A 35 -5.45 4.87 12.98
N TRP A 36 -4.27 4.32 12.75
CA TRP A 36 -3.64 3.28 13.56
C TRP A 36 -4.53 2.04 13.73
N ASP A 37 -5.12 1.62 12.63
CA ASP A 37 -5.89 0.39 12.51
C ASP A 37 -5.07 -0.73 11.85
N GLN A 38 -5.65 -1.90 11.68
CA GLN A 38 -4.99 -3.06 11.07
C GLN A 38 -4.48 -2.78 9.66
N LEU A 39 -5.25 -2.07 8.84
CA LEU A 39 -4.81 -1.71 7.48
C LEU A 39 -3.60 -0.77 7.51
N SER A 40 -3.59 0.19 8.42
CA SER A 40 -2.48 1.14 8.62
C SER A 40 -1.19 0.42 8.98
N LEU A 41 -1.25 -0.48 9.97
CA LEU A 41 -0.10 -1.25 10.43
C LEU A 41 0.51 -2.11 9.31
N TRP A 42 -0.34 -2.82 8.58
CA TRP A 42 0.16 -3.69 7.50
C TRP A 42 0.62 -2.90 6.28
N ALA A 43 0.01 -1.76 5.98
CA ALA A 43 0.48 -0.85 4.92
C ALA A 43 1.90 -0.35 5.21
N VAL A 44 2.20 0.09 6.44
CA VAL A 44 3.55 0.54 6.80
C VAL A 44 4.54 -0.62 6.87
N THR A 45 4.11 -1.79 7.32
CA THR A 45 4.96 -2.99 7.38
C THR A 45 5.39 -3.43 5.98
N ILE A 46 4.46 -3.47 5.03
CA ILE A 46 4.76 -3.76 3.62
C ILE A 46 5.64 -2.66 3.02
N GLY A 47 5.30 -1.40 3.23
CA GLY A 47 6.08 -0.26 2.73
C GLY A 47 7.51 -0.24 3.29
N ALA A 48 7.68 -0.52 4.57
CA ALA A 48 9.00 -0.63 5.21
C ALA A 48 9.80 -1.83 4.68
N SER A 49 9.14 -2.98 4.45
CA SER A 49 9.77 -4.16 3.82
C SER A 49 10.21 -3.90 2.39
N MET A 50 9.45 -3.11 1.63
CA MET A 50 9.87 -2.66 0.28
C MET A 50 11.07 -1.71 0.39
N ALA A 51 11.05 -0.77 1.31
CA ALA A 51 12.17 0.14 1.56
C ALA A 51 13.45 -0.62 1.94
N GLU A 52 13.33 -1.66 2.78
CA GLU A 52 14.43 -2.55 3.15
C GLU A 52 15.04 -3.30 1.95
N ALA A 53 14.23 -3.61 0.97
CA ALA A 53 14.68 -4.27 -0.26
C ALA A 53 15.56 -3.35 -1.15
N THR A 54 15.71 -2.06 -0.81
CA THR A 54 16.59 -1.14 -1.54
C THR A 54 18.05 -1.56 -1.37
N PRO A 55 18.78 -1.79 -2.46
CA PRO A 55 20.18 -2.20 -2.38
C PRO A 55 21.03 -1.17 -1.59
N VAL A 56 21.98 -1.67 -0.81
CA VAL A 56 22.99 -0.92 -0.03
C VAL A 56 22.45 -0.20 1.20
N ILE A 57 21.34 0.54 1.10
CA ILE A 57 20.83 1.41 2.18
C ILE A 57 19.49 0.94 2.77
N GLY A 58 18.98 -0.22 2.32
CA GLY A 58 17.62 -0.65 2.64
C GLY A 58 17.35 -0.79 4.14
N ARG A 59 18.31 -1.34 4.89
CA ARG A 59 18.19 -1.48 6.35
C ARG A 59 18.03 -0.13 7.05
N GLU A 60 18.85 0.84 6.69
CA GLU A 60 18.82 2.19 7.26
C GLU A 60 17.52 2.91 6.93
N VAL A 61 17.04 2.75 5.70
CA VAL A 61 15.75 3.32 5.25
C VAL A 61 14.59 2.66 5.99
N ASN A 62 14.62 1.34 6.18
CA ASN A 62 13.61 0.62 6.97
C ASN A 62 13.55 1.16 8.41
N LEU A 63 14.69 1.24 9.10
CA LEU A 63 14.78 1.77 10.47
C LEU A 63 14.31 3.24 10.54
N LEU A 64 14.64 4.04 9.54
CA LEU A 64 14.17 5.43 9.43
C LEU A 64 12.64 5.48 9.29
N VAL A 65 12.07 4.65 8.42
CA VAL A 65 10.62 4.57 8.19
C VAL A 65 9.89 4.08 9.43
N ARG A 66 10.35 3.01 10.06
CA ARG A 66 9.71 2.44 11.26
C ARG A 66 9.89 3.31 12.50
N GLY A 67 10.96 4.08 12.58
CA GLY A 67 11.30 4.85 13.77
C GLY A 67 11.97 4.02 14.88
N GLY A 68 12.31 2.76 14.60
CA GLY A 68 12.91 1.78 15.50
C GLY A 68 12.89 0.38 14.90
N PRO A 69 13.24 -0.64 15.70
CA PRO A 69 13.18 -2.05 15.26
C PRO A 69 11.77 -2.45 14.83
N ASP A 70 10.77 -1.97 15.58
CA ASP A 70 9.35 -2.19 15.30
C ASP A 70 8.62 -0.86 15.09
N PHE A 71 7.51 -0.91 14.33
CA PHE A 71 6.69 0.27 14.11
C PHE A 71 5.78 0.48 15.32
N GLY A 72 6.05 1.51 16.09
CA GLY A 72 5.30 1.90 17.28
C GLY A 72 4.98 3.39 17.30
N VAL A 73 4.73 3.92 18.50
CA VAL A 73 4.35 5.32 18.74
C VAL A 73 5.34 6.31 18.11
N ASN A 74 6.65 6.02 18.17
CA ASN A 74 7.68 6.89 17.57
C ASN A 74 7.55 6.95 16.03
N GLY A 75 7.25 5.83 15.38
CA GLY A 75 7.02 5.77 13.95
C GLY A 75 5.76 6.54 13.58
N LEU A 76 4.66 6.30 14.30
CA LEU A 76 3.39 6.99 14.08
C LEU A 76 3.53 8.52 14.25
N LEU A 77 4.24 8.98 15.29
CA LEU A 77 4.51 10.41 15.49
C LEU A 77 5.29 11.03 14.33
N ARG A 78 6.28 10.31 13.77
CA ARG A 78 7.03 10.78 12.59
C ARG A 78 6.11 10.91 11.37
N PHE A 79 5.26 9.93 11.10
CA PHE A 79 4.29 10.01 10.00
C PHE A 79 3.27 11.12 10.22
N TYR A 80 2.83 11.35 11.44
CA TYR A 80 1.96 12.48 11.77
C TYR A 80 2.64 13.82 11.44
N LEU A 81 3.88 14.05 11.89
CA LEU A 81 4.63 15.27 11.60
C LEU A 81 4.91 15.44 10.10
N LEU A 82 5.23 14.35 9.39
CA LEU A 82 5.40 14.37 7.95
C LEU A 82 4.10 14.79 7.26
N HIS A 83 2.96 14.19 7.62
CA HIS A 83 1.67 14.41 6.97
C HIS A 83 1.10 15.82 7.24
N VAL A 84 1.18 16.29 8.49
CA VAL A 84 0.54 17.55 8.90
C VAL A 84 1.42 18.76 8.63
N PHE A 85 2.74 18.60 8.64
CA PHE A 85 3.66 19.72 8.54
C PHE A 85 4.64 19.64 7.36
N ALA A 86 5.51 18.63 7.35
CA ALA A 86 6.64 18.65 6.40
C ALA A 86 6.17 18.48 4.93
N LEU A 87 5.34 17.48 4.63
CA LEU A 87 4.86 17.23 3.26
C LEU A 87 3.97 18.36 2.75
N PRO A 88 2.99 18.91 3.51
CA PRO A 88 2.23 20.07 3.08
C PRO A 88 3.11 21.30 2.81
N LEU A 89 4.08 21.59 3.69
CA LEU A 89 4.98 22.72 3.51
C LEU A 89 5.77 22.60 2.20
N ILE A 90 6.37 21.42 1.94
CA ILE A 90 7.11 21.17 0.71
C ILE A 90 6.16 21.23 -0.50
N ALA A 91 4.96 20.69 -0.40
CA ALA A 91 3.96 20.74 -1.45
C ALA A 91 3.56 22.18 -1.79
N PHE A 92 3.36 23.06 -0.81
CA PHE A 92 3.08 24.48 -1.05
C PHE A 92 4.23 25.20 -1.76
N ILE A 93 5.48 24.91 -1.39
CA ILE A 93 6.65 25.47 -2.08
C ILE A 93 6.67 25.05 -3.55
N PHE A 94 6.55 23.75 -3.82
CA PHE A 94 6.55 23.23 -5.19
C PHE A 94 5.32 23.67 -5.99
N LEU A 95 4.15 23.80 -5.35
CA LEU A 95 2.94 24.34 -5.96
C LEU A 95 3.17 25.80 -6.39
N GLY A 96 3.77 26.63 -5.54
CA GLY A 96 4.13 28.01 -5.87
C GLY A 96 5.08 28.11 -7.07
N VAL A 97 6.14 27.29 -7.09
CA VAL A 97 7.09 27.21 -8.20
C VAL A 97 6.42 26.71 -9.48
N HIS A 98 5.60 25.66 -9.39
CA HIS A 98 4.85 25.11 -10.52
C HIS A 98 3.92 26.16 -11.13
N TYR A 99 3.12 26.81 -10.30
CA TYR A 99 2.18 27.84 -10.70
C TYR A 99 2.90 29.05 -11.33
N TYR A 100 3.99 29.52 -10.73
CA TYR A 100 4.82 30.59 -11.30
C TYR A 100 5.32 30.24 -12.72
N LYS A 101 5.74 28.98 -12.94
CA LYS A 101 6.16 28.53 -14.28
C LYS A 101 5.00 28.43 -15.26
N VAL A 102 3.81 28.07 -14.81
CA VAL A 102 2.59 28.09 -15.63
C VAL A 102 2.26 29.53 -16.06
N ILE A 103 2.39 30.52 -15.17
CA ILE A 103 2.18 31.93 -15.49
C ILE A 103 3.18 32.42 -16.56
N ILE A 104 4.48 32.08 -16.39
CA ILE A 104 5.54 32.52 -17.33
C ILE A 104 5.36 31.90 -18.71
N HIS A 105 5.11 30.57 -18.79
CA HIS A 105 5.10 29.85 -20.06
C HIS A 105 3.71 29.77 -20.70
N GLY A 106 2.65 30.06 -19.94
CA GLY A 106 1.26 29.91 -20.37
C GLY A 106 0.86 28.46 -20.66
N HIS A 107 -0.39 28.27 -20.97
CA HIS A 107 -0.91 26.98 -21.45
C HIS A 107 -0.53 26.77 -22.92
N SER A 108 -0.28 25.51 -23.29
CA SER A 108 -0.05 25.17 -24.69
C SER A 108 -1.36 25.16 -25.48
N LEU A 109 -1.30 25.60 -26.73
CA LEU A 109 -2.42 25.47 -27.66
C LEU A 109 -2.71 23.98 -27.98
N PRO A 110 -3.92 23.65 -28.47
CA PRO A 110 -4.18 22.33 -29.01
C PRO A 110 -3.14 21.93 -30.06
N PRO A 111 -2.67 20.67 -30.12
CA PRO A 111 -1.57 20.26 -30.98
C PRO A 111 -1.80 20.51 -32.50
N LYS A 112 -3.07 20.63 -32.91
CA LYS A 112 -3.43 20.92 -34.31
C LYS A 112 -3.24 22.38 -34.69
N GLU A 113 -3.35 23.29 -33.74
CA GLU A 113 -3.33 24.75 -33.95
C GLU A 113 -1.93 25.33 -33.76
N GLU A 114 -0.98 24.56 -33.25
CA GLU A 114 0.37 25.02 -32.98
C GLU A 114 1.29 24.82 -34.19
N GLU A 115 2.08 25.86 -34.50
CA GLU A 115 3.14 25.75 -35.49
C GLU A 115 4.26 24.80 -34.97
N VAL A 116 4.82 23.99 -35.87
CA VAL A 116 5.85 23.04 -35.50
C VAL A 116 7.13 23.75 -35.04
N GLY A 117 7.56 23.45 -33.82
CA GLY A 117 8.79 23.99 -33.23
C GLY A 117 8.67 25.42 -32.67
N VAL A 118 7.47 26.02 -32.70
CA VAL A 118 7.21 27.37 -32.19
C VAL A 118 6.22 27.27 -31.03
N ASP A 119 6.56 27.89 -29.90
CA ASP A 119 5.58 28.10 -28.81
C ASP A 119 4.68 29.28 -29.15
N THR A 120 3.51 28.96 -29.70
CA THR A 120 2.55 29.97 -30.16
C THR A 120 1.65 30.50 -29.05
N ALA A 121 1.73 29.95 -27.81
CA ALA A 121 0.87 30.37 -26.70
C ALA A 121 0.95 31.87 -26.40
N ARG A 122 2.13 32.45 -26.55
CA ARG A 122 2.34 33.89 -26.36
C ARG A 122 1.91 34.77 -27.54
N LYS A 123 1.73 34.16 -28.72
CA LYS A 123 1.31 34.84 -29.95
C LYS A 123 -0.20 34.92 -30.10
N VAL A 124 -0.97 34.31 -29.19
CA VAL A 124 -2.43 34.40 -29.20
C VAL A 124 -2.88 35.83 -29.04
N PRO A 125 -3.74 36.36 -29.95
CA PRO A 125 -4.29 37.69 -29.85
C PRO A 125 -5.00 37.94 -28.51
N MET A 126 -4.97 39.19 -28.03
CA MET A 126 -5.53 39.53 -26.71
C MET A 126 -7.03 39.24 -26.58
N ASP A 127 -7.77 39.42 -27.67
CA ASP A 127 -9.21 39.13 -27.76
C ASP A 127 -9.56 37.64 -27.62
N LYS A 128 -8.58 36.75 -27.83
CA LYS A 128 -8.71 35.29 -27.68
C LYS A 128 -8.11 34.75 -26.40
N ARG A 129 -7.61 35.61 -25.52
CA ARG A 129 -7.03 35.21 -24.24
C ARG A 129 -8.10 35.17 -23.15
N SER A 130 -8.05 34.17 -22.30
CA SER A 130 -8.81 34.15 -21.06
C SER A 130 -7.95 34.79 -19.95
N TYR A 131 -8.52 35.71 -19.22
CA TYR A 131 -7.84 36.33 -18.07
C TYR A 131 -7.90 35.37 -16.87
N PHE A 132 -6.85 35.42 -16.05
CA PHE A 132 -6.87 34.65 -14.81
C PHE A 132 -8.02 35.12 -13.90
N LEU A 133 -8.16 36.43 -13.74
CA LEU A 133 -9.28 37.07 -13.09
C LEU A 133 -10.08 37.89 -14.12
N PRO A 134 -11.42 37.67 -14.24
CA PRO A 134 -12.25 36.73 -13.48
C PRO A 134 -12.37 35.34 -14.10
N ASP A 135 -11.95 35.13 -15.37
CA ASP A 135 -12.43 34.02 -16.22
C ASP A 135 -12.04 32.65 -15.70
N VAL A 136 -10.75 32.46 -15.37
CA VAL A 136 -10.24 31.14 -14.94
C VAL A 136 -10.60 30.90 -13.48
N LEU A 137 -10.26 31.85 -12.60
CA LEU A 137 -10.45 31.70 -11.16
C LEU A 137 -11.93 31.51 -10.77
N THR A 138 -12.84 32.24 -11.42
CA THR A 138 -14.27 32.09 -11.16
C THR A 138 -14.76 30.68 -11.48
N LYS A 139 -14.30 30.09 -12.60
CA LYS A 139 -14.65 28.72 -12.96
C LYS A 139 -14.06 27.69 -11.99
N GLU A 140 -12.81 27.89 -11.56
CA GLU A 140 -12.17 27.00 -10.60
C GLU A 140 -12.88 27.03 -9.25
N ILE A 141 -13.20 28.22 -8.71
CA ILE A 141 -13.97 28.39 -7.47
C ILE A 141 -15.34 27.71 -7.59
N TYR A 142 -16.03 27.90 -8.72
CA TYR A 142 -17.33 27.25 -8.97
C TYR A 142 -17.24 25.73 -8.87
N TRP A 143 -16.23 25.11 -9.50
CA TRP A 143 -16.02 23.67 -9.42
C TRP A 143 -15.60 23.23 -8.02
N VAL A 144 -14.75 23.96 -7.33
CA VAL A 144 -14.38 23.67 -5.93
C VAL A 144 -15.62 23.66 -5.03
N VAL A 145 -16.51 24.66 -5.16
CA VAL A 145 -17.75 24.73 -4.39
C VAL A 145 -18.66 23.54 -4.68
N ILE A 146 -18.86 23.19 -5.96
CA ILE A 146 -19.67 22.04 -6.37
C ILE A 146 -19.13 20.74 -5.76
N TRP A 147 -17.82 20.46 -5.93
CA TRP A 147 -17.23 19.24 -5.42
C TRP A 147 -17.24 19.18 -3.90
N THR A 148 -16.98 20.31 -3.22
CA THR A 148 -17.07 20.39 -1.76
C THR A 148 -18.49 20.13 -1.28
N ALA A 149 -19.49 20.76 -1.89
CA ALA A 149 -20.90 20.54 -1.55
C ALA A 149 -21.31 19.09 -1.80
N LEU A 150 -20.85 18.47 -2.90
CA LEU A 150 -21.11 17.05 -3.19
C LEU A 150 -20.51 16.14 -2.14
N LEU A 151 -19.24 16.36 -1.75
CA LEU A 151 -18.59 15.58 -0.70
C LEU A 151 -19.31 15.71 0.65
N ILE A 152 -19.68 16.93 1.04
CA ILE A 152 -20.47 17.17 2.25
C ILE A 152 -21.81 16.41 2.19
N LEU A 153 -22.50 16.48 1.06
CA LEU A 153 -23.77 15.78 0.85
C LEU A 153 -23.60 14.25 0.95
N MET A 154 -22.55 13.70 0.35
CA MET A 154 -22.26 12.28 0.41
C MET A 154 -22.00 11.80 1.84
N VAL A 155 -21.26 12.57 2.64
CA VAL A 155 -20.98 12.22 4.03
C VAL A 155 -22.22 12.42 4.93
N THR A 156 -22.93 13.55 4.79
CA THR A 156 -24.03 13.92 5.73
C THR A 156 -25.35 13.22 5.41
N VAL A 157 -25.73 13.14 4.12
CA VAL A 157 -26.99 12.54 3.68
C VAL A 157 -26.78 11.10 3.19
N GLY A 158 -25.71 10.85 2.47
CA GLY A 158 -25.35 9.53 1.94
C GLY A 158 -24.77 8.56 2.99
N ASN A 159 -24.44 9.05 4.17
CA ASN A 159 -23.78 8.30 5.24
C ASN A 159 -22.49 7.57 4.77
N TRP A 160 -21.80 8.19 3.81
CA TRP A 160 -20.55 7.66 3.27
C TRP A 160 -19.38 8.11 4.13
N HIS A 161 -18.91 7.22 4.98
CA HIS A 161 -17.67 7.43 5.75
C HIS A 161 -16.75 6.23 5.55
N ALA A 162 -15.47 6.48 5.65
CA ALA A 162 -14.48 5.42 5.59
C ALA A 162 -14.65 4.51 6.82
N PRO A 163 -14.85 3.20 6.64
CA PRO A 163 -14.84 2.27 7.76
C PRO A 163 -13.44 2.27 8.39
N LEU A 164 -13.39 2.20 9.71
CA LEU A 164 -12.16 1.91 10.45
C LEU A 164 -12.10 0.41 10.70
N GLU A 165 -10.94 -0.17 10.49
CA GLU A 165 -10.65 -1.53 10.87
C GLU A 165 -10.42 -1.64 12.39
N PRO A 166 -10.33 -2.85 12.95
CA PRO A 166 -9.91 -3.04 14.34
C PRO A 166 -8.57 -2.35 14.62
N HIS A 167 -8.35 -1.97 15.88
CA HIS A 167 -7.10 -1.34 16.31
C HIS A 167 -5.89 -2.19 15.89
N ALA A 168 -4.79 -1.50 15.55
CA ALA A 168 -3.56 -2.12 15.07
C ALA A 168 -3.02 -3.16 16.07
N ASP A 169 -2.94 -4.41 15.62
CA ASP A 169 -2.35 -5.52 16.35
C ASP A 169 -1.35 -6.25 15.42
N SER A 170 -0.07 -6.17 15.76
CA SER A 170 1.01 -6.79 14.99
C SER A 170 1.00 -8.32 15.02
N GLN A 171 0.23 -8.90 15.91
CA GLN A 171 0.12 -10.34 16.08
C GLN A 171 -0.99 -10.95 15.21
N VAL A 172 -1.88 -10.13 14.68
CA VAL A 172 -2.97 -10.55 13.80
C VAL A 172 -2.65 -10.18 12.37
N THR A 173 -2.46 -11.16 11.51
CA THR A 173 -2.27 -10.93 10.05
C THR A 173 -3.63 -10.97 9.37
N PRO A 174 -4.11 -9.88 8.78
CA PRO A 174 -5.36 -9.89 8.04
C PRO A 174 -5.22 -10.70 6.75
N LEU A 175 -6.24 -11.51 6.44
CA LEU A 175 -6.25 -12.40 5.27
C LEU A 175 -6.19 -11.65 3.94
N HIS A 176 -6.84 -10.50 3.87
CA HIS A 176 -7.01 -9.73 2.65
C HIS A 176 -6.61 -8.27 2.83
N THR A 177 -5.32 -8.03 3.09
CA THR A 177 -4.82 -6.66 3.14
C THR A 177 -4.70 -6.10 1.73
N THR A 178 -5.55 -5.13 1.42
CA THR A 178 -5.57 -4.47 0.11
C THR A 178 -5.03 -3.05 0.23
N ALA A 179 -4.08 -2.72 -0.63
CA ALA A 179 -3.63 -1.33 -0.74
C ALA A 179 -4.77 -0.42 -1.23
N PRO A 180 -4.77 0.89 -0.91
CA PRO A 180 -5.66 1.85 -1.53
C PRO A 180 -5.59 1.77 -3.06
N TRP A 181 -6.70 2.07 -3.76
CA TRP A 181 -6.84 1.87 -5.20
C TRP A 181 -5.69 2.44 -6.04
N TYR A 182 -5.08 3.56 -5.62
CA TYR A 182 -3.96 4.20 -6.30
C TYR A 182 -2.60 3.52 -6.05
N PHE A 183 -2.52 2.54 -5.15
CA PHE A 183 -1.36 1.67 -4.93
C PHE A 183 -1.59 0.21 -5.34
N LEU A 184 -2.80 -0.15 -5.79
CA LEU A 184 -3.09 -1.54 -6.22
C LEU A 184 -2.15 -2.02 -7.33
N TRP A 185 -1.77 -1.15 -8.25
CA TRP A 185 -0.80 -1.51 -9.31
C TRP A 185 0.54 -1.95 -8.75
N LEU A 186 0.99 -1.34 -7.65
CA LEU A 186 2.23 -1.70 -6.98
C LEU A 186 2.07 -3.03 -6.24
N GLN A 187 0.95 -3.24 -5.57
CA GLN A 187 0.60 -4.53 -4.95
C GLN A 187 0.50 -5.64 -6.00
N GLY A 188 -0.12 -5.38 -7.15
CA GLY A 188 -0.16 -6.31 -8.28
C GLY A 188 1.23 -6.62 -8.84
N MET A 189 2.11 -5.63 -8.88
CA MET A 189 3.50 -5.81 -9.31
C MET A 189 4.28 -6.71 -8.36
N LEU A 190 4.07 -6.58 -7.04
CA LEU A 190 4.70 -7.47 -6.04
C LEU A 190 4.27 -8.94 -6.16
N LYS A 191 3.09 -9.21 -6.75
CA LYS A 191 2.64 -10.58 -7.04
C LYS A 191 3.37 -11.24 -8.21
N LEU A 192 4.18 -10.49 -8.99
CA LEU A 192 4.94 -11.04 -10.13
C LEU A 192 6.22 -11.78 -9.71
N GLY A 193 6.68 -11.63 -8.46
CA GLY A 193 7.85 -12.35 -7.96
C GLY A 193 8.74 -11.54 -7.04
N ASP A 194 10.04 -11.51 -7.31
CA ASP A 194 11.05 -10.93 -6.42
C ASP A 194 10.76 -9.46 -6.04
N LYS A 195 10.75 -9.20 -4.72
CA LYS A 195 10.39 -7.88 -4.19
C LYS A 195 11.41 -6.78 -4.50
N VAL A 196 12.70 -7.12 -4.69
CA VAL A 196 13.73 -6.13 -5.05
C VAL A 196 13.49 -5.66 -6.48
N PHE A 197 13.29 -6.60 -7.38
CA PHE A 197 13.06 -6.28 -8.79
C PHE A 197 11.72 -5.60 -9.01
N TRP A 198 10.62 -6.24 -8.59
CA TRP A 198 9.26 -5.75 -8.85
C TRP A 198 8.78 -4.68 -7.88
N GLY A 199 9.28 -4.67 -6.64
CA GLY A 199 8.88 -3.70 -5.62
C GLY A 199 9.72 -2.42 -5.57
N VAL A 200 10.99 -2.47 -6.04
CA VAL A 200 11.92 -1.32 -5.95
C VAL A 200 12.43 -0.89 -7.32
N ILE A 201 13.06 -1.80 -8.07
CA ILE A 201 13.76 -1.43 -9.31
C ILE A 201 12.76 -0.98 -10.37
N VAL A 202 11.74 -1.78 -10.68
CA VAL A 202 10.77 -1.45 -11.73
C VAL A 202 9.98 -0.19 -11.41
N PRO A 203 9.37 -0.02 -10.20
CA PRO A 203 8.74 1.24 -9.81
C PRO A 203 9.69 2.44 -9.88
N GLY A 204 10.93 2.27 -9.43
CA GLY A 204 11.97 3.30 -9.53
C GLY A 204 12.24 3.72 -10.97
N ILE A 205 12.35 2.78 -11.89
CA ILE A 205 12.50 3.05 -13.34
C ILE A 205 11.27 3.80 -13.88
N LEU A 206 10.06 3.37 -13.53
CA LEU A 206 8.82 4.02 -13.97
C LEU A 206 8.72 5.47 -13.49
N VAL A 207 9.05 5.74 -12.23
CA VAL A 207 9.08 7.10 -11.68
C VAL A 207 10.12 7.94 -12.41
N ASN A 208 11.35 7.43 -12.58
CA ASN A 208 12.39 8.16 -13.30
C ASN A 208 12.01 8.41 -14.76
N PHE A 209 11.36 7.44 -15.42
CA PHE A 209 10.87 7.62 -16.78
C PHE A 209 9.90 8.81 -16.91
N VAL A 210 8.99 9.00 -15.93
CA VAL A 210 8.08 10.15 -15.91
C VAL A 210 8.88 11.46 -15.88
N PHE A 211 9.93 11.56 -15.06
CA PHE A 211 10.75 12.78 -14.97
C PHE A 211 11.60 13.03 -16.22
N VAL A 212 12.13 11.99 -16.83
CA VAL A 212 13.03 12.10 -17.98
C VAL A 212 12.28 12.26 -19.30
N MET A 213 10.98 11.97 -19.33
CA MET A 213 10.15 11.97 -20.54
C MET A 213 10.30 13.23 -21.44
N PRO A 214 10.33 14.48 -20.89
CA PRO A 214 10.53 15.67 -21.72
C PRO A 214 11.86 15.74 -22.47
N TYR A 215 12.83 14.98 -22.00
CA TYR A 215 14.18 14.92 -22.57
C TYR A 215 14.36 13.72 -23.52
N LEU A 216 13.47 12.74 -23.46
CA LEU A 216 13.46 11.60 -24.39
C LEU A 216 12.73 11.94 -25.69
N GLU A 217 11.61 12.65 -25.59
CA GLU A 217 10.83 13.05 -26.76
C GLU A 217 11.20 14.46 -27.22
N VAL A 218 12.40 14.63 -27.79
CA VAL A 218 12.97 15.93 -28.16
C VAL A 218 12.42 16.52 -29.47
N GLY A 219 11.67 15.76 -30.26
CA GLY A 219 11.12 16.25 -31.54
C GLY A 219 10.27 17.51 -31.35
N PRO A 220 10.34 18.50 -32.30
CA PRO A 220 9.69 19.80 -32.14
C PRO A 220 8.16 19.74 -32.25
N SER A 221 7.62 18.75 -32.94
CA SER A 221 6.20 18.64 -33.18
C SER A 221 5.44 18.02 -32.00
N ARG A 222 4.26 18.61 -31.68
CA ARG A 222 3.31 18.06 -30.72
C ARG A 222 2.13 17.33 -31.39
N ARG A 223 2.07 17.37 -32.75
CA ARG A 223 0.99 16.70 -33.50
C ARG A 223 1.03 15.18 -33.28
N TYR A 224 -0.12 14.58 -33.08
CA TYR A 224 -0.27 13.14 -32.78
C TYR A 224 0.41 12.23 -33.81
N ILE A 225 0.31 12.59 -35.11
CA ILE A 225 0.88 11.81 -36.20
C ILE A 225 2.43 11.71 -36.11
N HIS A 226 3.08 12.72 -35.55
CA HIS A 226 4.55 12.74 -35.38
C HIS A 226 5.00 12.14 -34.05
N ARG A 227 4.06 11.75 -33.19
CA ARG A 227 4.32 11.22 -31.83
C ARG A 227 3.81 9.79 -31.66
N ARG A 228 3.76 9.03 -32.73
CA ARG A 228 3.20 7.67 -32.72
C ARG A 228 3.86 6.77 -31.67
N ILE A 229 5.20 6.80 -31.57
CA ILE A 229 5.93 5.99 -30.59
C ILE A 229 5.55 6.40 -29.16
N GLY A 230 5.64 7.68 -28.81
CA GLY A 230 5.29 8.16 -27.48
C GLY A 230 3.82 7.84 -27.10
N LEU A 231 2.90 8.00 -28.03
CA LEU A 231 1.49 7.68 -27.84
C LEU A 231 1.24 6.18 -27.69
N SER A 232 1.95 5.34 -28.47
CA SER A 232 1.88 3.88 -28.32
C SER A 232 2.41 3.43 -26.95
N VAL A 233 3.54 3.99 -26.50
CA VAL A 233 4.09 3.73 -25.15
C VAL A 233 3.08 4.13 -24.08
N ALA A 234 2.42 5.28 -24.21
CA ALA A 234 1.38 5.71 -23.28
C ALA A 234 0.18 4.75 -23.24
N ALA A 235 -0.30 4.32 -24.40
CA ALA A 235 -1.41 3.37 -24.50
C ALA A 235 -1.06 2.03 -23.85
N ILE A 236 0.12 1.48 -24.16
CA ILE A 236 0.61 0.24 -23.54
C ILE A 236 0.76 0.42 -22.02
N SER A 237 1.31 1.56 -21.57
CA SER A 237 1.46 1.85 -20.14
C SER A 237 0.11 1.88 -19.41
N ILE A 238 -0.93 2.45 -20.02
CA ILE A 238 -2.29 2.45 -19.44
C ILE A 238 -2.82 1.02 -19.34
N ILE A 239 -2.66 0.20 -20.37
CA ILE A 239 -3.11 -1.20 -20.35
C ILE A 239 -2.37 -1.99 -19.27
N VAL A 240 -1.05 -1.89 -19.21
CA VAL A 240 -0.21 -2.58 -18.21
C VAL A 240 -0.57 -2.11 -16.80
N PHE A 241 -0.71 -0.81 -16.59
CA PHE A 241 -1.09 -0.26 -15.30
C PHE A 241 -2.49 -0.74 -14.84
N SER A 242 -3.45 -0.80 -15.77
CA SER A 242 -4.78 -1.33 -15.49
C SER A 242 -4.74 -2.82 -15.15
N ALA A 243 -3.95 -3.60 -15.87
CA ALA A 243 -3.75 -5.03 -15.59
C ALA A 243 -3.11 -5.24 -14.21
N LEU A 244 -2.04 -4.49 -13.89
CA LEU A 244 -1.39 -4.55 -12.58
C LEU A 244 -2.34 -4.11 -11.46
N THR A 245 -3.18 -3.09 -11.68
CA THR A 245 -4.19 -2.66 -10.72
C THR A 245 -5.20 -3.78 -10.45
N TYR A 246 -5.68 -4.45 -11.50
CA TYR A 246 -6.55 -5.63 -11.35
C TYR A 246 -5.85 -6.76 -10.59
N MET A 247 -4.60 -7.06 -10.92
CA MET A 247 -3.80 -8.06 -10.20
C MET A 247 -3.59 -7.71 -8.72
N GLY A 248 -3.60 -6.42 -8.37
CA GLY A 248 -3.52 -5.95 -6.97
C GLY A 248 -4.79 -6.21 -6.17
N THR A 249 -5.92 -6.46 -6.82
CA THR A 249 -7.19 -6.72 -6.12
C THR A 249 -7.20 -8.08 -5.44
N PRO A 250 -8.09 -8.30 -4.44
CA PRO A 250 -8.29 -9.61 -3.82
C PRO A 250 -8.80 -10.67 -4.79
N TYR A 251 -9.47 -10.24 -5.86
CA TYR A 251 -10.04 -11.14 -6.89
C TYR A 251 -8.98 -11.82 -7.75
N TYR A 252 -7.76 -11.28 -7.80
CA TYR A 252 -6.64 -11.91 -8.47
C TYR A 252 -5.79 -12.65 -7.45
N ALA A 253 -6.15 -13.89 -7.17
CA ALA A 253 -5.26 -14.81 -6.45
C ALA A 253 -4.09 -15.19 -7.38
N VAL A 254 -2.86 -14.94 -6.98
CA VAL A 254 -1.73 -15.74 -7.46
C VAL A 254 -2.07 -17.14 -6.96
N SER A 255 -2.09 -18.12 -7.83
CA SER A 255 -2.43 -19.51 -7.49
C SER A 255 -1.52 -20.04 -6.36
N SER A 256 -1.79 -19.58 -5.14
CA SER A 256 -1.65 -20.42 -3.97
C SER A 256 -2.65 -21.55 -4.21
N SER A 257 -2.26 -22.78 -4.03
CA SER A 257 -3.21 -23.88 -4.06
C SER A 257 -4.45 -23.46 -3.26
N PRO A 258 -5.68 -23.80 -3.68
CA PRO A 258 -6.88 -23.50 -2.90
C PRO A 258 -6.70 -23.85 -1.41
N ASP A 259 -5.85 -24.82 -1.14
CA ASP A 259 -5.44 -25.28 0.16
C ASP A 259 -4.69 -24.22 0.99
N GLN A 260 -3.79 -23.43 0.39
CA GLN A 260 -3.07 -22.36 1.11
C GLN A 260 -3.98 -21.18 1.49
N GLU A 261 -5.00 -20.89 0.69
CA GLU A 261 -5.97 -19.84 1.00
C GLU A 261 -6.87 -20.27 2.17
N VAL A 262 -7.27 -21.53 2.20
CA VAL A 262 -8.05 -22.12 3.29
C VAL A 262 -7.22 -22.21 4.58
N VAL A 263 -5.95 -22.59 4.49
CA VAL A 263 -5.05 -22.67 5.64
C VAL A 263 -4.71 -21.30 6.17
N ALA A 264 -4.46 -20.31 5.28
CA ALA A 264 -4.28 -18.93 5.69
C ALA A 264 -5.55 -18.32 6.32
N ALA A 265 -6.75 -18.86 6.01
CA ALA A 265 -7.99 -18.50 6.67
C ALA A 265 -8.18 -19.20 8.03
N LEU A 266 -7.68 -20.41 8.17
CA LEU A 266 -7.77 -21.22 9.39
C LEU A 266 -6.89 -20.68 10.52
N VAL A 267 -5.63 -20.40 10.22
CA VAL A 267 -4.63 -20.07 11.25
C VAL A 267 -4.90 -18.74 11.98
N PRO A 268 -5.37 -17.66 11.35
CA PRO A 268 -5.76 -16.44 12.09
C PRO A 268 -7.06 -16.59 12.88
N GLN A 269 -7.98 -17.47 12.46
CA GLN A 269 -9.23 -17.71 13.18
C GLN A 269 -9.06 -18.66 14.37
N THR A 270 -8.03 -19.48 14.37
CA THR A 270 -7.57 -20.24 15.55
C THR A 270 -6.92 -19.34 16.58
N HIS A 271 -7.28 -18.11 16.59
CA HIS A 271 -6.99 -17.01 17.51
C HIS A 271 -5.72 -17.17 18.36
N PRO A 272 -4.80 -16.22 18.22
CA PRO A 272 -3.90 -15.94 19.32
C PRO A 272 -4.65 -15.53 20.62
N GLY A 273 -5.99 -15.30 20.58
CA GLY A 273 -6.77 -14.95 21.74
C GLY A 273 -6.61 -15.96 22.89
N PRO A 274 -7.01 -17.23 22.73
CA PRO A 274 -6.83 -18.24 23.78
C PRO A 274 -5.35 -18.49 24.13
N VAL A 275 -4.46 -18.46 23.13
CA VAL A 275 -3.02 -18.60 23.35
C VAL A 275 -2.44 -17.44 24.16
N ARG A 276 -2.95 -16.21 23.94
CA ARG A 276 -2.49 -15.00 24.67
C ARG A 276 -3.12 -14.84 26.03
N THR A 277 -4.33 -15.31 26.21
CA THR A 277 -5.02 -15.30 27.51
C THR A 277 -4.63 -16.48 28.39
N ALA A 278 -3.96 -17.51 27.83
CA ALA A 278 -3.43 -18.61 28.59
C ALA A 278 -2.32 -18.12 29.53
N ALA A 279 -2.39 -18.55 30.79
CA ALA A 279 -1.34 -18.25 31.73
C ALA A 279 -0.01 -18.83 31.24
N TYR A 280 1.08 -18.10 31.37
CA TYR A 280 2.41 -18.51 30.91
C TYR A 280 2.82 -19.88 31.45
N ASP A 281 2.51 -20.16 32.71
CA ASP A 281 2.82 -21.43 33.37
C ASP A 281 1.99 -22.62 32.85
N ASP A 282 0.81 -22.37 32.33
CA ASP A 282 -0.07 -23.37 31.76
C ASP A 282 0.39 -23.86 30.37
N LEU A 283 1.25 -23.10 29.71
CA LEU A 283 1.82 -23.42 28.41
C LEU A 283 3.04 -24.34 28.57
N VAL A 284 2.79 -25.62 28.83
CA VAL A 284 3.83 -26.62 29.05
C VAL A 284 4.60 -26.88 27.75
N PRO A 285 5.96 -26.82 27.75
CA PRO A 285 6.75 -27.15 26.58
C PRO A 285 6.50 -28.58 26.08
N GLY A 286 6.33 -28.73 24.77
CA GLY A 286 6.03 -30.02 24.15
C GLY A 286 5.43 -29.87 22.75
N GLU A 287 5.22 -30.99 22.09
CA GLU A 287 4.51 -31.04 20.81
C GLU A 287 3.17 -31.77 21.03
N TYR A 288 2.09 -31.15 20.57
CA TYR A 288 0.73 -31.59 20.81
C TYR A 288 -0.04 -31.64 19.49
N SER A 289 -0.74 -32.77 19.23
CA SER A 289 -1.71 -32.84 18.13
C SER A 289 -3.06 -32.27 18.57
N SER A 290 -3.68 -31.45 17.74
CA SER A 290 -4.99 -30.87 18.04
C SER A 290 -6.06 -31.97 18.25
N GLU A 291 -5.99 -33.08 17.57
CA GLU A 291 -6.92 -34.21 17.73
C GLU A 291 -6.87 -34.86 19.15
N ALA A 292 -5.73 -34.73 19.82
CA ALA A 292 -5.52 -35.32 21.15
C ALA A 292 -5.84 -34.33 22.31
N TRP A 293 -6.73 -33.35 22.09
CA TRP A 293 -7.05 -32.28 23.05
C TRP A 293 -7.51 -32.80 24.43
N ASN A 294 -8.15 -33.97 24.49
CA ASN A 294 -8.56 -34.63 25.75
C ASN A 294 -7.37 -35.02 26.65
N SER A 295 -6.18 -35.17 26.10
CA SER A 295 -4.95 -35.53 26.83
C SER A 295 -4.06 -34.36 27.17
N ALA A 296 -4.52 -33.13 26.95
CA ALA A 296 -3.76 -31.91 27.25
C ALA A 296 -3.37 -31.83 28.73
N PRO A 297 -2.13 -31.42 29.05
CA PRO A 297 -1.63 -31.38 30.43
C PRO A 297 -2.25 -30.24 31.28
N THR A 298 -2.81 -29.23 30.66
CA THR A 298 -3.45 -28.09 31.33
C THR A 298 -4.77 -27.72 30.68
N ASP A 299 -5.66 -27.07 31.45
CA ASP A 299 -6.98 -26.66 30.93
C ASP A 299 -6.87 -25.59 29.85
N SER A 300 -5.93 -24.64 30.02
CA SER A 300 -5.65 -23.62 29.00
C SER A 300 -5.15 -24.23 27.68
N LEU A 301 -4.27 -25.21 27.76
CA LEU A 301 -3.78 -25.90 26.55
C LEU A 301 -4.86 -26.75 25.92
N ARG A 302 -5.74 -27.38 26.72
CA ARG A 302 -6.91 -28.11 26.24
C ARG A 302 -7.84 -27.23 25.42
N GLU A 303 -8.17 -26.04 25.93
CA GLU A 303 -9.01 -25.07 25.23
C GLU A 303 -8.40 -24.64 23.89
N ILE A 304 -7.11 -24.37 23.87
CA ILE A 304 -6.38 -24.02 22.63
C ILE A 304 -6.47 -25.15 21.61
N MET A 305 -6.19 -26.38 22.03
CA MET A 305 -6.20 -27.55 21.16
C MET A 305 -7.62 -27.86 20.65
N GLU A 306 -8.65 -27.77 21.50
CA GLU A 306 -10.06 -27.99 21.14
C GLU A 306 -10.54 -26.97 20.10
N ILE A 307 -10.24 -25.70 20.29
CA ILE A 307 -10.59 -24.64 19.32
C ILE A 307 -9.87 -24.90 18.00
N PHE A 308 -8.60 -25.28 18.04
CA PHE A 308 -7.80 -25.54 16.86
C PHE A 308 -8.34 -26.75 16.07
N ASP A 309 -8.68 -27.84 16.76
CA ASP A 309 -9.30 -29.00 16.16
C ASP A 309 -10.68 -28.69 15.56
N TYR A 310 -11.50 -27.93 16.27
CA TYR A 310 -12.81 -27.51 15.77
C TYR A 310 -12.69 -26.71 14.45
N GLU A 311 -11.79 -25.76 14.37
CA GLU A 311 -11.61 -24.95 13.17
C GLU A 311 -11.04 -25.79 12.00
N ILE A 312 -10.11 -26.71 12.25
CA ILE A 312 -9.60 -27.64 11.24
C ILE A 312 -10.72 -28.51 10.71
N ASN A 313 -11.55 -29.10 11.59
CA ASN A 313 -12.66 -29.96 11.21
C ASN A 313 -13.77 -29.23 10.43
N LYS A 314 -14.02 -27.97 10.75
CA LYS A 314 -14.96 -27.10 10.03
C LYS A 314 -14.60 -26.95 8.55
N TYR A 315 -13.32 -26.94 8.23
CA TYR A 315 -12.80 -26.84 6.87
C TYR A 315 -12.27 -28.15 6.29
N GLY A 316 -12.39 -29.25 7.02
CA GLY A 316 -11.83 -30.57 6.69
C GLY A 316 -12.22 -31.11 5.32
N ASN A 317 -13.38 -30.70 4.76
CA ASN A 317 -13.76 -31.06 3.38
C ASN A 317 -12.89 -30.39 2.31
N GLN A 318 -12.14 -29.35 2.67
CA GLN A 318 -11.29 -28.56 1.77
C GLN A 318 -9.79 -28.94 1.92
N LEU A 319 -9.41 -29.52 3.06
CA LEU A 319 -8.04 -29.95 3.37
C LEU A 319 -8.03 -31.43 3.79
N PRO A 320 -7.95 -32.36 2.84
CA PRO A 320 -7.99 -33.81 3.15
C PRO A 320 -6.86 -34.24 4.09
N GLY A 321 -7.23 -34.84 5.22
CA GLY A 321 -6.26 -35.29 6.21
C GLY A 321 -5.51 -34.19 6.94
N ALA A 322 -6.12 -33.02 7.12
CA ALA A 322 -5.51 -31.92 7.87
C ALA A 322 -5.45 -32.25 9.36
N GLU A 323 -4.28 -32.05 9.96
CA GLU A 323 -4.00 -32.19 11.38
C GLU A 323 -3.37 -30.91 11.91
N GLY A 324 -3.77 -30.47 13.10
CA GLY A 324 -3.16 -29.35 13.80
C GLY A 324 -2.05 -29.82 14.73
N ILE A 325 -0.88 -29.19 14.65
CA ILE A 325 0.25 -29.44 15.54
C ILE A 325 0.58 -28.18 16.29
N ILE A 326 0.67 -28.26 17.60
CA ILE A 326 1.06 -27.18 18.49
C ILE A 326 2.40 -27.54 19.12
N ASN A 327 3.43 -26.77 18.83
CA ASN A 327 4.75 -26.95 19.41
C ASN A 327 5.09 -25.75 20.33
N ILE A 328 5.33 -26.02 21.61
CA ILE A 328 5.66 -25.04 22.63
C ILE A 328 7.10 -25.25 23.08
N VAL A 329 7.91 -24.21 22.99
CA VAL A 329 9.31 -24.24 23.45
C VAL A 329 9.63 -23.00 24.29
N ASP A 330 10.46 -23.19 25.32
CA ASP A 330 11.06 -22.07 26.03
C ASP A 330 12.11 -21.43 25.12
N TRP A 331 11.79 -20.23 24.59
CA TRP A 331 12.60 -19.56 23.58
C TRP A 331 13.70 -18.72 24.19
N GLN A 332 13.36 -17.97 25.25
CA GLN A 332 14.28 -17.16 26.07
C GLN A 332 13.78 -17.13 27.50
N VAL A 333 14.57 -16.58 28.40
CA VAL A 333 14.17 -16.41 29.81
C VAL A 333 12.89 -15.57 29.87
N GLY A 334 11.81 -16.11 30.41
CA GLY A 334 10.51 -15.44 30.49
C GLY A 334 9.75 -15.31 29.17
N LEU A 335 10.14 -16.07 28.11
CA LEU A 335 9.47 -16.01 26.81
C LEU A 335 9.28 -17.42 26.23
N LYS A 336 8.03 -17.80 25.97
CA LYS A 336 7.69 -19.03 25.26
C LYS A 336 7.32 -18.75 23.81
N LYS A 337 7.82 -19.58 22.92
CA LYS A 337 7.42 -19.60 21.51
C LYS A 337 6.44 -20.75 21.29
N ILE A 338 5.26 -20.44 20.78
CA ILE A 338 4.24 -21.37 20.40
C ILE A 338 4.16 -21.39 18.89
N THR A 339 4.38 -22.54 18.31
CA THR A 339 4.29 -22.76 16.86
C THR A 339 3.02 -23.53 16.57
N LEU A 340 2.07 -22.91 15.91
CA LEU A 340 0.84 -23.55 15.42
C LEU A 340 1.07 -23.97 13.97
N SER A 341 0.92 -25.24 13.67
CA SER A 341 1.09 -25.80 12.33
C SER A 341 -0.16 -26.56 11.90
N VAL A 342 -0.57 -26.36 10.66
CA VAL A 342 -1.56 -27.23 10.01
C VAL A 342 -0.82 -28.04 8.97
N VAL A 343 -0.96 -29.35 9.04
CA VAL A 343 -0.33 -30.31 8.13
C VAL A 343 -1.43 -31.03 7.38
N TRP A 344 -1.33 -31.17 6.07
CA TRP A 344 -2.31 -31.87 5.25
C TRP A 344 -1.63 -32.62 4.10
N ASN A 345 -2.39 -33.30 3.26
CA ASN A 345 -1.88 -34.09 2.14
C ASN A 345 -0.81 -35.09 2.56
N ASN A 346 -1.13 -35.90 3.63
CA ASN A 346 -0.24 -36.91 4.21
C ASN A 346 1.13 -36.34 4.69
N GLY A 347 1.19 -35.08 5.10
CA GLY A 347 2.40 -34.45 5.60
C GLY A 347 3.29 -33.77 4.55
N GLU A 348 2.87 -33.78 3.28
CA GLU A 348 3.62 -33.11 2.22
C GLU A 348 3.49 -31.58 2.26
N ASP A 349 2.36 -31.09 2.74
CA ASP A 349 2.08 -29.67 2.86
C ASP A 349 1.96 -29.23 4.32
N THR A 350 2.54 -28.07 4.65
CA THR A 350 2.52 -27.54 6.01
C THR A 350 2.42 -26.03 6.00
N PHE A 351 1.54 -25.49 6.83
CA PHE A 351 1.50 -24.06 7.14
C PHE A 351 1.81 -23.85 8.62
N THR A 352 2.58 -22.81 8.94
CA THR A 352 3.07 -22.58 10.31
C THR A 352 2.96 -21.12 10.71
N GLN A 353 2.44 -20.88 11.92
CA GLN A 353 2.39 -19.57 12.56
C GLN A 353 3.07 -19.61 13.93
N ASN A 354 3.84 -18.57 14.27
CA ASN A 354 4.49 -18.46 15.56
C ASN A 354 3.79 -17.38 16.41
N VAL A 355 3.57 -17.72 17.69
CA VAL A 355 3.07 -16.79 18.72
C VAL A 355 4.08 -16.78 19.85
N TYR A 356 4.32 -15.61 20.46
CA TYR A 356 5.22 -15.46 21.58
C TYR A 356 4.44 -14.99 22.79
N VAL A 357 4.62 -15.67 23.95
CA VAL A 357 3.96 -15.35 25.21
C VAL A 357 5.03 -15.05 26.25
N HIS A 358 4.91 -13.86 26.86
CA HIS A 358 5.83 -13.39 27.88
C HIS A 358 5.30 -13.66 29.29
N GLU A 359 6.17 -13.95 30.25
CA GLU A 359 5.83 -14.20 31.63
C GLU A 359 5.07 -13.04 32.30
N ASP A 360 5.43 -11.79 31.95
CA ASP A 360 4.77 -10.57 32.48
C ASP A 360 3.34 -10.33 31.92
N SER A 361 2.89 -11.11 30.91
CA SER A 361 1.55 -10.97 30.36
C SER A 361 0.42 -11.40 31.32
N ASN A 362 0.78 -11.98 32.46
CA ASN A 362 -0.17 -12.44 33.47
C ASN A 362 -0.66 -11.33 34.44
N HIS A 363 -0.22 -10.07 34.30
CA HIS A 363 -0.45 -9.02 35.29
C HIS A 363 -1.40 -7.88 34.86
N GLU A 364 -2.07 -7.96 33.73
CA GLU A 364 -3.13 -6.99 33.37
C GLU A 364 -4.51 -7.66 33.37
N HIS A 365 -5.15 -7.68 34.54
CA HIS A 365 -6.58 -7.83 34.72
C HIS A 365 -7.11 -6.66 35.52
#